data_032879300adb44dda3d4a889cb2bdc05
#
_entry.id   032879300adb44dda3d4a889cb2bdc05
#
_cell.length_a   1.000
_cell.length_b   1.000
_cell.length_c   1.000
_cell.angle_alpha   90.00
_cell.angle_beta   90.00
_cell.angle_gamma   90.00
#
_symmetry.space_group_name_H-M   'P 1'
#
loop_
_entity.id
_entity.type
_entity.pdbx_description
1 polymer ?
#
loop_
_entity_poly.entity_id
_entity_poly.type
_entity_poly.pdbx_seq_one_letter_code
_entity_poly.pdbx_strand_id
1 'polypeptide(L)'
;MKKAFLFLTAIMVLHSLYTFAMVASREFYQIKVYHLKTTDQEQVVDDFLKQAYLPALHRAGIAKIGVFKYNAQDLQEKLIYVFIPFKSYKIFEKLEPALEKDLQFQKDGANYLNAAHNKRPYERMESILLNAFSGNPNFNLPKLSTPLSERVYELRSYEGPTEKLFKNKVDMFNKGDEIGLFKRLNFNAVFYGEVVAGSRMPNLMYLTTFENKADREAHWKAFGEDAYWKKLSAMPEYQNNMLRNDTRLLTVADYSDF
;
A
#
# COMPACT_ATOMS: atom_id res chain seq x y z
N MET A 1 -53.67 57.19 32.29
CA MET A 1 -53.64 56.14 31.29
C MET A 1 -52.17 56.05 30.78
N LYS A 2 -51.41 55.09 31.27
CA LYS A 2 -49.99 54.93 30.92
C LYS A 2 -49.89 53.73 29.95
N LYS A 3 -49.46 53.97 28.69
CA LYS A 3 -49.21 52.92 27.68
C LYS A 3 -47.81 52.38 27.93
N ALA A 4 -47.70 51.11 28.30
CA ALA A 4 -46.45 50.37 28.38
C ALA A 4 -46.08 49.88 26.98
N PHE A 5 -44.91 50.27 26.47
CA PHE A 5 -44.29 49.74 25.24
C PHE A 5 -43.43 48.53 25.64
N LEU A 6 -43.82 47.34 25.17
CA LEU A 6 -43.04 46.12 25.29
C LEU A 6 -42.02 46.07 24.12
N PHE A 7 -40.76 46.21 24.41
CA PHE A 7 -39.67 45.93 23.46
C PHE A 7 -39.38 44.43 23.44
N LEU A 8 -39.75 43.76 22.36
CA LEU A 8 -39.40 42.38 22.11
C LEU A 8 -38.05 42.35 21.42
N THR A 9 -36.97 42.08 22.14
CA THR A 9 -35.63 41.84 21.57
C THR A 9 -35.56 40.39 21.07
N ALA A 10 -35.65 40.21 19.76
CA ALA A 10 -35.38 38.95 19.10
C ALA A 10 -33.88 38.69 19.10
N ILE A 11 -33.42 37.77 19.96
CA ILE A 11 -32.05 37.24 19.94
C ILE A 11 -31.95 36.23 18.79
N MET A 12 -31.39 36.67 17.65
CA MET A 12 -31.04 35.81 16.55
C MET A 12 -29.78 35.05 16.91
N VAL A 13 -29.92 33.80 17.39
CA VAL A 13 -28.80 32.89 17.61
C VAL A 13 -28.35 32.39 16.23
N LEU A 14 -27.30 33.00 15.69
CA LEU A 14 -26.58 32.45 14.52
C LEU A 14 -25.92 31.13 14.95
N HIS A 15 -26.54 30.03 14.61
CA HIS A 15 -25.87 28.73 14.61
C HIS A 15 -24.94 28.69 13.41
N SER A 16 -23.68 29.04 13.60
CA SER A 16 -22.62 28.72 12.64
C SER A 16 -22.49 27.21 12.59
N LEU A 17 -23.09 26.59 11.62
CA LEU A 17 -22.84 25.21 11.24
C LEU A 17 -21.39 25.13 10.73
N TYR A 18 -20.46 24.86 11.63
CA TYR A 18 -19.14 24.40 11.21
C TYR A 18 -19.35 23.02 10.59
N THR A 19 -19.50 22.96 9.28
CA THR A 19 -19.32 21.74 8.51
C THR A 19 -17.84 21.38 8.63
N PHE A 20 -17.52 20.56 9.62
CA PHE A 20 -16.27 19.80 9.58
C PHE A 20 -16.34 18.94 8.32
N ALA A 21 -15.64 19.38 7.27
CA ALA A 21 -15.36 18.50 6.16
C ALA A 21 -14.65 17.28 6.79
N MET A 22 -15.34 16.16 6.89
CA MET A 22 -14.72 14.90 7.30
C MET A 22 -13.62 14.61 6.27
N VAL A 23 -12.38 14.87 6.64
CA VAL A 23 -11.24 14.38 5.86
C VAL A 23 -11.43 12.89 5.77
N ALA A 24 -11.63 12.38 4.56
CA ALA A 24 -11.80 10.96 4.34
C ALA A 24 -10.66 10.20 5.05
N SER A 25 -11.03 9.29 5.94
CA SER A 25 -10.04 8.49 6.68
C SER A 25 -9.21 7.71 5.67
N ARG A 26 -7.91 7.97 5.63
CA ARG A 26 -6.98 7.23 4.78
C ARG A 26 -6.63 5.90 5.44
N GLU A 27 -6.58 4.86 4.63
CA GLU A 27 -6.08 3.56 5.09
C GLU A 27 -4.60 3.63 5.44
N PHE A 28 -4.20 2.71 6.29
CA PHE A 28 -2.82 2.49 6.70
C PHE A 28 -2.37 1.14 6.18
N TYR A 29 -1.16 1.05 5.64
CA TYR A 29 -0.66 -0.17 5.03
C TYR A 29 0.62 -0.65 5.71
N GLN A 30 0.78 -1.96 5.78
CA GLN A 30 2.05 -2.60 6.07
C GLN A 30 2.45 -3.46 4.86
N ILE A 31 3.72 -3.34 4.46
CA ILE A 31 4.36 -4.28 3.55
C ILE A 31 5.44 -5.01 4.35
N LYS A 32 5.26 -6.32 4.57
CA LYS A 32 6.33 -7.17 5.09
C LYS A 32 7.11 -7.74 3.92
N VAL A 33 8.44 -7.74 4.02
CA VAL A 33 9.32 -8.29 2.98
C VAL A 33 10.19 -9.36 3.63
N TYR A 34 10.00 -10.61 3.22
CA TYR A 34 10.84 -11.72 3.64
C TYR A 34 11.98 -11.90 2.64
N HIS A 35 13.20 -11.89 3.13
CA HIS A 35 14.42 -12.17 2.38
C HIS A 35 14.80 -13.62 2.60
N LEU A 36 14.86 -14.39 1.54
CA LEU A 36 15.05 -15.84 1.57
C LEU A 36 16.25 -16.23 0.71
N LYS A 37 17.01 -17.20 1.17
CA LYS A 37 18.19 -17.73 0.48
C LYS A 37 17.95 -19.10 -0.13
N THR A 38 17.11 -19.92 0.50
CA THR A 38 16.91 -21.31 0.11
C THR A 38 15.44 -21.60 -0.22
N THR A 39 15.22 -22.68 -0.97
CA THR A 39 13.85 -23.16 -1.27
C THR A 39 13.14 -23.66 0.00
N ASP A 40 13.88 -24.21 0.96
CA ASP A 40 13.31 -24.63 2.24
C ASP A 40 12.77 -23.43 3.04
N GLN A 41 13.51 -22.30 3.06
CA GLN A 41 13.00 -21.08 3.68
C GLN A 41 11.75 -20.56 2.97
N GLU A 42 11.74 -20.59 1.62
CA GLU A 42 10.56 -20.20 0.85
C GLU A 42 9.35 -21.06 1.23
N GLN A 43 9.52 -22.39 1.28
CA GLN A 43 8.45 -23.31 1.66
C GLN A 43 7.94 -23.06 3.08
N VAL A 44 8.84 -22.88 4.05
CA VAL A 44 8.45 -22.60 5.45
C VAL A 44 7.65 -21.29 5.56
N VAL A 45 8.06 -20.25 4.83
CA VAL A 45 7.33 -18.96 4.84
C VAL A 45 5.99 -19.10 4.09
N ASP A 46 5.93 -19.78 2.95
CA ASP A 46 4.68 -20.04 2.22
C ASP A 46 3.66 -20.80 3.08
N ASP A 47 4.11 -21.89 3.74
CA ASP A 47 3.25 -22.70 4.62
C ASP A 47 2.73 -21.86 5.80
N PHE A 48 3.61 -21.07 6.42
CA PHE A 48 3.21 -20.17 7.49
C PHE A 48 2.19 -19.12 7.05
N LEU A 49 2.44 -18.46 5.92
CA LEU A 49 1.52 -17.46 5.39
C LEU A 49 0.17 -18.08 5.05
N LYS A 50 0.17 -19.20 4.32
CA LYS A 50 -1.04 -19.88 3.85
C LYS A 50 -1.87 -20.48 4.97
N GLN A 51 -1.22 -21.18 5.91
CA GLN A 51 -1.90 -22.01 6.91
C GLN A 51 -2.17 -21.30 8.23
N ALA A 52 -1.34 -20.31 8.60
CA ALA A 52 -1.44 -19.64 9.89
C ALA A 52 -1.70 -18.14 9.79
N TYR A 53 -0.85 -17.39 9.08
CA TYR A 53 -0.85 -15.94 9.17
C TYR A 53 -2.06 -15.31 8.47
N LEU A 54 -2.35 -15.65 7.21
CA LEU A 54 -3.51 -15.12 6.50
C LEU A 54 -4.83 -15.50 7.20
N PRO A 55 -5.07 -16.78 7.61
CA PRO A 55 -6.24 -17.11 8.41
C PRO A 55 -6.37 -16.32 9.71
N ALA A 56 -5.27 -16.05 10.39
CA ALA A 56 -5.28 -15.25 11.61
C ALA A 56 -5.60 -13.76 11.34
N LEU A 57 -5.06 -13.19 10.26
CA LEU A 57 -5.39 -11.85 9.81
C LEU A 57 -6.89 -11.73 9.46
N HIS A 58 -7.45 -12.73 8.78
CA HIS A 58 -8.90 -12.79 8.50
C HIS A 58 -9.72 -12.80 9.79
N ARG A 59 -9.34 -13.61 10.79
CA ARG A 59 -9.99 -13.63 12.12
C ARG A 59 -9.86 -12.29 12.85
N ALA A 60 -8.76 -11.58 12.63
CA ALA A 60 -8.56 -10.22 13.15
C ALA A 60 -9.34 -9.13 12.37
N GLY A 61 -10.13 -9.51 11.35
CA GLY A 61 -10.97 -8.61 10.57
C GLY A 61 -10.29 -7.96 9.35
N ILE A 62 -9.09 -8.42 8.96
CA ILE A 62 -8.38 -7.95 7.76
C ILE A 62 -8.74 -8.90 6.61
N ALA A 63 -9.70 -8.49 5.78
CA ALA A 63 -10.36 -9.39 4.83
C ALA A 63 -9.55 -9.68 3.55
N LYS A 64 -8.58 -8.83 3.20
CA LYS A 64 -7.84 -8.93 1.94
C LYS A 64 -6.35 -8.66 2.16
N ILE A 65 -5.54 -9.67 1.92
CA ILE A 65 -4.09 -9.62 2.04
C ILE A 65 -3.46 -10.02 0.69
N GLY A 66 -2.57 -9.19 0.18
CA GLY A 66 -1.81 -9.50 -1.03
C GLY A 66 -0.51 -10.21 -0.68
N VAL A 67 -0.25 -11.37 -1.29
CA VAL A 67 1.04 -12.06 -1.17
C VAL A 67 1.65 -12.20 -2.56
N PHE A 68 2.88 -11.69 -2.69
CA PHE A 68 3.57 -11.62 -3.97
C PHE A 68 4.99 -12.14 -3.86
N LYS A 69 5.48 -12.75 -4.94
CA LYS A 69 6.83 -13.27 -5.04
C LYS A 69 7.64 -12.51 -6.07
N TYR A 70 8.89 -12.27 -5.76
CA TYR A 70 9.87 -11.69 -6.66
C TYR A 70 10.95 -12.71 -6.95
N ASN A 71 10.99 -13.20 -8.19
CA ASN A 71 12.01 -14.11 -8.70
C ASN A 71 12.81 -13.38 -9.77
N ALA A 72 13.76 -12.54 -9.36
CA ALA A 72 14.73 -12.00 -10.28
C ALA A 72 15.70 -13.11 -10.70
N GLN A 73 15.84 -13.33 -12.01
CA GLN A 73 16.77 -14.34 -12.54
C GLN A 73 18.24 -14.04 -12.15
N ASP A 74 18.53 -12.77 -11.85
CA ASP A 74 19.89 -12.27 -11.57
C ASP A 74 20.19 -12.07 -10.07
N LEU A 75 19.21 -12.23 -9.18
CA LEU A 75 19.41 -12.08 -7.75
C LEU A 75 19.52 -13.44 -7.07
N GLN A 76 20.57 -13.62 -6.28
CA GLN A 76 20.72 -14.79 -5.38
C GLN A 76 19.69 -14.77 -4.22
N GLU A 77 18.79 -13.80 -4.21
CA GLU A 77 17.84 -13.55 -3.13
C GLU A 77 16.40 -13.68 -3.65
N LYS A 78 15.60 -14.52 -3.01
CA LYS A 78 14.18 -14.64 -3.23
C LYS A 78 13.44 -13.75 -2.24
N LEU A 79 12.41 -13.02 -2.70
CA LEU A 79 11.63 -12.14 -1.86
C LEU A 79 10.16 -12.53 -1.86
N ILE A 80 9.53 -12.50 -0.68
CA ILE A 80 8.07 -12.57 -0.53
C ILE A 80 7.60 -11.27 0.07
N TYR A 81 6.65 -10.61 -0.61
CA TYR A 81 5.99 -9.39 -0.17
C TYR A 81 4.60 -9.72 0.35
N VAL A 82 4.26 -9.23 1.53
CA VAL A 82 2.91 -9.34 2.10
C VAL A 82 2.36 -7.95 2.30
N PHE A 83 1.36 -7.58 1.50
CA PHE A 83 0.63 -6.31 1.61
C PHE A 83 -0.58 -6.49 2.51
N ILE A 84 -0.64 -5.73 3.60
CA ILE A 84 -1.69 -5.81 4.62
C ILE A 84 -2.35 -4.43 4.77
N PRO A 85 -3.59 -4.24 4.30
CA PRO A 85 -4.32 -2.99 4.47
C PRO A 85 -5.05 -2.95 5.82
N PHE A 86 -4.94 -1.84 6.51
CA PHE A 86 -5.64 -1.53 7.76
C PHE A 86 -6.52 -0.30 7.57
N LYS A 87 -7.73 -0.33 8.13
CA LYS A 87 -8.62 0.84 8.14
C LYS A 87 -8.02 2.03 8.91
N SER A 88 -7.07 1.79 9.81
CA SER A 88 -6.36 2.82 10.57
C SER A 88 -5.11 2.25 11.24
N TYR A 89 -4.18 3.13 11.63
CA TYR A 89 -3.04 2.78 12.48
C TYR A 89 -3.44 2.07 13.78
N LYS A 90 -4.56 2.46 14.38
CA LYS A 90 -5.08 1.84 15.61
C LYS A 90 -5.39 0.34 15.46
N ILE A 91 -5.80 -0.10 14.26
CA ILE A 91 -6.04 -1.52 13.99
C ILE A 91 -4.71 -2.25 13.83
N PHE A 92 -3.75 -1.65 13.14
CA PHE A 92 -2.39 -2.18 13.02
C PHE A 92 -1.74 -2.39 14.40
N GLU A 93 -1.81 -1.39 15.28
CA GLU A 93 -1.24 -1.44 16.65
C GLU A 93 -1.80 -2.60 17.50
N LYS A 94 -3.05 -2.99 17.26
CA LYS A 94 -3.71 -4.08 17.98
C LYS A 94 -3.45 -5.47 17.41
N LEU A 95 -2.87 -5.56 16.22
CA LEU A 95 -2.73 -6.84 15.54
C LEU A 95 -1.81 -7.81 16.29
N GLU A 96 -0.59 -7.39 16.63
CA GLU A 96 0.38 -8.27 17.29
C GLU A 96 -0.15 -8.83 18.63
N PRO A 97 -0.71 -8.02 19.55
CA PRO A 97 -1.35 -8.54 20.76
C PRO A 97 -2.53 -9.49 20.51
N ALA A 98 -3.21 -9.35 19.37
CA ALA A 98 -4.30 -10.27 18.99
C ALA A 98 -3.75 -11.62 18.50
N LEU A 99 -2.67 -11.60 17.70
CA LEU A 99 -1.99 -12.81 17.21
C LEU A 99 -1.34 -13.62 18.36
N GLU A 100 -0.76 -12.93 19.34
CA GLU A 100 -0.19 -13.59 20.53
C GLU A 100 -1.25 -14.40 21.30
N LYS A 101 -2.50 -13.97 21.31
CA LYS A 101 -3.63 -14.62 22.00
C LYS A 101 -4.38 -15.62 21.12
N ASP A 102 -4.12 -15.66 19.82
CA ASP A 102 -4.79 -16.56 18.89
C ASP A 102 -4.15 -17.96 18.97
N LEU A 103 -4.75 -18.84 19.75
CA LEU A 103 -4.25 -20.21 19.95
C LEU A 103 -4.18 -21.01 18.65
N GLN A 104 -5.07 -20.75 17.69
CA GLN A 104 -5.04 -21.42 16.40
C GLN A 104 -3.83 -20.96 15.58
N PHE A 105 -3.56 -19.65 15.59
CA PHE A 105 -2.37 -19.09 14.95
C PHE A 105 -1.07 -19.66 15.55
N GLN A 106 -0.99 -19.75 16.89
CA GLN A 106 0.17 -20.30 17.58
C GLN A 106 0.39 -21.78 17.23
N LYS A 107 -0.70 -22.55 17.11
CA LYS A 107 -0.66 -23.97 16.74
C LYS A 107 -0.24 -24.16 15.29
N ASP A 108 -0.93 -23.52 14.36
CA ASP A 108 -0.73 -23.71 12.92
C ASP A 108 0.58 -23.11 12.44
N GLY A 109 1.03 -22.02 13.09
CA GLY A 109 2.28 -21.33 12.81
C GLY A 109 3.51 -21.91 13.53
N ALA A 110 3.36 -22.95 14.35
CA ALA A 110 4.39 -23.43 15.29
C ALA A 110 5.74 -23.72 14.62
N ASN A 111 5.77 -24.30 13.41
CA ASN A 111 7.01 -24.60 12.69
C ASN A 111 7.82 -23.33 12.36
N TYR A 112 7.14 -22.24 12.04
CA TYR A 112 7.76 -20.94 11.76
C TYR A 112 8.05 -20.17 13.05
N LEU A 113 7.09 -20.09 13.97
CA LEU A 113 7.19 -19.28 15.19
C LEU A 113 8.23 -19.82 16.17
N ASN A 114 8.37 -21.15 16.26
CA ASN A 114 9.29 -21.81 17.16
C ASN A 114 10.54 -22.35 16.45
N ALA A 115 10.86 -21.82 15.29
CA ALA A 115 12.03 -22.25 14.52
C ALA A 115 13.32 -22.08 15.34
N ALA A 116 14.17 -23.09 15.33
CA ALA A 116 15.44 -23.03 16.03
C ALA A 116 16.38 -21.98 15.41
N HIS A 117 17.20 -21.32 16.22
CA HIS A 117 18.10 -20.24 15.78
C HIS A 117 19.01 -20.63 14.61
N ASN A 118 19.36 -21.89 14.47
CA ASN A 118 20.19 -22.44 13.39
C ASN A 118 19.38 -22.98 12.20
N LYS A 119 18.04 -22.92 12.25
CA LYS A 119 17.09 -23.27 11.18
C LYS A 119 16.08 -22.14 10.99
N ARG A 120 16.58 -20.92 10.86
CA ARG A 120 15.75 -19.74 10.73
C ARG A 120 14.91 -19.77 9.42
N PRO A 121 13.64 -19.40 9.48
CA PRO A 121 12.73 -19.49 8.35
C PRO A 121 12.99 -18.43 7.26
N TYR A 122 13.83 -17.43 7.52
CA TYR A 122 14.22 -16.37 6.58
C TYR A 122 15.60 -15.81 6.99
N GLU A 123 16.24 -15.09 6.06
CA GLU A 123 17.49 -14.38 6.36
C GLU A 123 17.22 -13.06 7.11
N ARG A 124 16.23 -12.31 6.65
CA ARG A 124 15.83 -11.01 7.17
C ARG A 124 14.36 -10.74 6.85
N MET A 125 13.71 -9.95 7.67
CA MET A 125 12.37 -9.42 7.40
C MET A 125 12.40 -7.89 7.53
N GLU A 126 11.76 -7.21 6.58
CA GLU A 126 11.48 -5.78 6.66
C GLU A 126 9.99 -5.56 6.97
N SER A 127 9.68 -4.47 7.66
CA SER A 127 8.33 -3.98 7.86
C SER A 127 8.30 -2.53 7.40
N ILE A 128 7.54 -2.25 6.35
CA ILE A 128 7.38 -0.92 5.75
C ILE A 128 5.96 -0.46 6.04
N LEU A 129 5.83 0.68 6.70
CA LEU A 129 4.55 1.25 7.10
C LEU A 129 4.22 2.46 6.22
N LEU A 130 2.99 2.53 5.71
CA LEU A 130 2.59 3.56 4.76
C LEU A 130 1.23 4.16 5.13
N ASN A 131 1.07 5.45 4.87
CA ASN A 131 -0.25 6.08 4.78
C ASN A 131 -0.71 6.10 3.32
N ALA A 132 -1.94 5.69 3.06
CA ALA A 132 -2.54 5.84 1.74
C ALA A 132 -2.48 7.29 1.26
N PHE A 133 -2.33 7.54 -0.04
CA PHE A 133 -2.42 8.88 -0.60
C PHE A 133 -3.82 9.48 -0.46
N SER A 134 -3.91 10.80 -0.32
CA SER A 134 -5.21 11.48 -0.23
C SER A 134 -6.07 11.32 -1.50
N GLY A 135 -5.44 11.26 -2.65
CA GLY A 135 -6.11 11.04 -3.95
C GLY A 135 -6.55 9.60 -4.19
N ASN A 136 -6.07 8.64 -3.38
CA ASN A 136 -6.49 7.23 -3.38
C ASN A 136 -6.47 6.70 -1.94
N PRO A 137 -7.44 7.09 -1.09
CA PRO A 137 -7.40 6.87 0.34
C PRO A 137 -7.63 5.40 0.76
N ASN A 138 -8.07 4.55 -0.16
CA ASN A 138 -8.30 3.12 0.07
C ASN A 138 -7.58 2.30 -0.99
N PHE A 139 -7.19 1.06 -0.65
CA PHE A 139 -6.70 0.13 -1.65
C PHE A 139 -7.84 -0.39 -2.55
N ASN A 140 -7.48 -0.88 -3.73
CA ASN A 140 -8.41 -1.50 -4.67
C ASN A 140 -7.94 -2.92 -5.00
N LEU A 141 -8.88 -3.85 -5.08
CA LEU A 141 -8.56 -5.18 -5.63
C LEU A 141 -8.32 -5.08 -7.15
N PRO A 142 -7.33 -5.78 -7.68
CA PRO A 142 -7.10 -5.84 -9.12
C PRO A 142 -8.32 -6.36 -9.87
N LYS A 143 -8.63 -5.75 -11.01
CA LYS A 143 -9.68 -6.19 -11.93
C LYS A 143 -9.03 -6.80 -13.16
N LEU A 144 -8.54 -8.03 -13.04
CA LEU A 144 -7.85 -8.78 -14.09
C LEU A 144 -8.64 -10.03 -14.45
N SER A 145 -8.61 -10.41 -15.72
CA SER A 145 -9.34 -11.54 -16.26
C SER A 145 -8.48 -12.75 -16.62
N THR A 146 -7.19 -12.52 -16.86
CA THR A 146 -6.23 -13.58 -17.19
C THR A 146 -5.95 -14.50 -16.00
N PRO A 147 -5.44 -15.73 -16.25
CA PRO A 147 -4.96 -16.61 -15.20
C PRO A 147 -3.88 -15.95 -14.33
N LEU A 148 -3.82 -16.30 -13.04
CA LEU A 148 -2.87 -15.74 -12.08
C LEU A 148 -1.40 -15.82 -12.55
N SER A 149 -1.05 -16.89 -13.26
CA SER A 149 0.30 -17.13 -13.78
C SER A 149 0.77 -16.15 -14.86
N GLU A 150 -0.16 -15.45 -15.51
CA GLU A 150 0.14 -14.49 -16.57
C GLU A 150 0.24 -13.06 -16.04
N ARG A 151 -0.48 -12.77 -14.93
CA ARG A 151 -0.63 -11.43 -14.37
C ARG A 151 0.70 -10.86 -13.93
N VAL A 152 0.87 -9.56 -14.12
CA VAL A 152 2.01 -8.80 -13.65
C VAL A 152 1.58 -7.82 -12.57
N TYR A 153 2.24 -7.87 -11.43
CA TYR A 153 2.09 -6.93 -10.32
C TYR A 153 3.37 -6.11 -10.23
N GLU A 154 3.28 -4.82 -10.56
CA GLU A 154 4.44 -3.95 -10.60
C GLU A 154 4.49 -3.07 -9.36
N LEU A 155 5.38 -3.42 -8.43
CA LEU A 155 5.68 -2.62 -7.25
C LEU A 155 6.76 -1.62 -7.56
N ARG A 156 6.48 -0.34 -7.34
CA ARG A 156 7.44 0.75 -7.48
C ARG A 156 7.70 1.43 -6.15
N SER A 157 8.95 1.83 -5.96
CA SER A 157 9.46 2.52 -4.79
C SER A 157 10.29 3.71 -5.24
N TYR A 158 9.90 4.93 -4.87
CA TYR A 158 10.55 6.18 -5.26
C TYR A 158 11.16 6.87 -4.05
N GLU A 159 12.49 6.90 -3.99
CA GLU A 159 13.23 7.59 -2.95
C GLU A 159 13.39 9.08 -3.30
N GLY A 160 13.07 9.96 -2.36
CA GLY A 160 13.24 11.41 -2.52
C GLY A 160 14.65 11.85 -2.14
N PRO A 161 15.21 12.89 -2.79
CA PRO A 161 16.52 13.46 -2.42
C PRO A 161 16.51 14.14 -1.05
N THR A 162 15.39 14.71 -0.66
CA THR A 162 15.13 15.35 0.63
C THR A 162 13.65 15.19 0.98
N GLU A 163 13.28 15.39 2.26
CA GLU A 163 11.87 15.32 2.69
C GLU A 163 10.99 16.36 1.97
N LYS A 164 11.54 17.55 1.67
CA LYS A 164 10.81 18.59 0.93
C LYS A 164 10.53 18.16 -0.52
N LEU A 165 11.52 17.64 -1.22
CA LEU A 165 11.38 17.17 -2.60
C LEU A 165 10.53 15.90 -2.67
N PHE A 166 10.63 15.02 -1.68
CA PHE A 166 9.74 13.88 -1.54
C PHE A 166 8.26 14.31 -1.40
N LYS A 167 7.95 15.26 -0.51
CA LYS A 167 6.58 15.81 -0.38
C LYS A 167 6.09 16.43 -1.68
N ASN A 168 6.98 17.07 -2.42
CA ASN A 168 6.65 17.60 -3.74
C ASN A 168 6.31 16.48 -4.75
N LYS A 169 7.02 15.33 -4.70
CA LYS A 169 6.65 14.17 -5.54
C LYS A 169 5.30 13.58 -5.13
N VAL A 170 5.00 13.50 -3.83
CA VAL A 170 3.67 13.11 -3.33
C VAL A 170 2.59 14.08 -3.81
N ASP A 171 2.86 15.40 -3.82
CA ASP A 171 1.96 16.43 -4.37
C ASP A 171 1.75 16.27 -5.88
N MET A 172 2.78 15.89 -6.64
CA MET A 172 2.65 15.59 -8.07
C MET A 172 1.63 14.45 -8.32
N PHE A 173 1.65 13.39 -7.51
CA PHE A 173 0.66 12.32 -7.58
C PHE A 173 -0.76 12.80 -7.22
N ASN A 174 -0.91 13.59 -6.15
CA ASN A 174 -2.21 13.99 -5.61
C ASN A 174 -2.76 15.28 -6.25
N LYS A 175 -2.02 16.39 -6.16
CA LYS A 175 -2.45 17.71 -6.69
C LYS A 175 -2.17 17.84 -8.18
N GLY A 176 -1.06 17.27 -8.66
CA GLY A 176 -0.74 17.16 -10.08
C GLY A 176 -1.54 16.10 -10.82
N ASP A 177 -2.44 15.40 -10.13
CA ASP A 177 -3.36 14.40 -10.68
C ASP A 177 -2.69 13.27 -11.50
N GLU A 178 -1.45 12.89 -11.14
CA GLU A 178 -0.80 11.70 -11.71
C GLU A 178 -1.63 10.43 -11.43
N ILE A 179 -2.33 10.36 -10.28
CA ILE A 179 -3.28 9.27 -9.94
C ILE A 179 -4.44 9.24 -10.95
N GLY A 180 -5.02 10.39 -11.29
CA GLY A 180 -6.08 10.49 -12.31
C GLY A 180 -5.59 10.06 -13.68
N LEU A 181 -4.34 10.36 -14.03
CA LEU A 181 -3.71 9.87 -15.25
C LEU A 181 -3.58 8.35 -15.27
N PHE A 182 -3.08 7.72 -14.21
CA PHE A 182 -3.03 6.26 -14.06
C PHE A 182 -4.41 5.63 -14.20
N LYS A 183 -5.42 6.22 -13.56
CA LYS A 183 -6.80 5.75 -13.62
C LYS A 183 -7.36 5.85 -15.05
N ARG A 184 -7.15 6.96 -15.74
CA ARG A 184 -7.61 7.19 -17.12
C ARG A 184 -6.94 6.24 -18.11
N LEU A 185 -5.68 5.91 -17.88
CA LEU A 185 -4.92 4.95 -18.67
C LEU A 185 -5.08 3.50 -18.18
N ASN A 186 -6.01 3.23 -17.26
CA ASN A 186 -6.39 1.90 -16.80
C ASN A 186 -5.24 1.06 -16.21
N PHE A 187 -4.33 1.68 -15.46
CA PHE A 187 -3.21 0.99 -14.79
C PHE A 187 -3.63 0.02 -13.70
N ASN A 188 -4.93 -0.05 -13.38
CA ASN A 188 -5.51 -0.97 -12.41
C ASN A 188 -4.72 -1.01 -11.09
N ALA A 189 -4.48 0.18 -10.53
CA ALA A 189 -3.64 0.36 -9.36
C ALA A 189 -4.30 -0.18 -8.09
N VAL A 190 -3.51 -0.89 -7.29
CA VAL A 190 -3.93 -1.45 -6.00
C VAL A 190 -3.84 -0.39 -4.90
N PHE A 191 -2.69 0.25 -4.75
CA PHE A 191 -2.48 1.29 -3.74
C PHE A 191 -1.44 2.31 -4.19
N TYR A 192 -1.47 3.47 -3.56
CA TYR A 192 -0.42 4.47 -3.52
C TYR A 192 -0.22 4.88 -2.06
N GLY A 193 1.02 4.97 -1.59
CA GLY A 193 1.28 5.29 -0.19
C GLY A 193 2.60 6.01 0.06
N GLU A 194 2.58 6.90 1.07
CA GLU A 194 3.76 7.51 1.67
C GLU A 194 4.34 6.56 2.72
N VAL A 195 5.60 6.21 2.62
CA VAL A 195 6.29 5.48 3.69
C VAL A 195 6.48 6.42 4.88
N VAL A 196 5.94 6.01 6.02
CA VAL A 196 6.05 6.73 7.30
C VAL A 196 7.07 6.12 8.25
N ALA A 197 7.37 4.83 8.06
CA ALA A 197 8.46 4.13 8.75
C ALA A 197 8.93 2.93 7.91
N GLY A 198 10.24 2.72 7.85
CA GLY A 198 10.85 1.64 7.06
C GLY A 198 12.23 2.04 6.57
N SER A 199 12.83 1.19 5.73
CA SER A 199 14.07 1.49 5.04
C SER A 199 13.84 2.45 3.85
N ARG A 200 14.93 3.07 3.34
CA ARG A 200 14.94 3.88 2.11
C ARG A 200 14.11 5.18 2.19
N MET A 201 13.97 5.79 3.34
CA MET A 201 13.25 7.05 3.51
C MET A 201 14.08 8.27 3.09
N PRO A 202 13.41 9.33 2.61
CA PRO A 202 11.98 9.46 2.38
C PRO A 202 11.57 8.72 1.09
N ASN A 203 10.43 8.01 1.15
CA ASN A 203 10.02 7.08 0.10
C ASN A 203 8.49 7.04 -0.07
N LEU A 204 8.03 6.88 -1.29
CA LEU A 204 6.67 6.48 -1.62
C LEU A 204 6.67 5.15 -2.37
N MET A 205 5.60 4.39 -2.21
CA MET A 205 5.43 3.13 -2.93
C MET A 205 4.02 3.05 -3.53
N TYR A 206 3.91 2.34 -4.65
CA TYR A 206 2.63 2.02 -5.24
C TYR A 206 2.69 0.69 -6.01
N LEU A 207 1.53 0.07 -6.19
CA LEU A 207 1.39 -1.19 -6.90
C LEU A 207 0.36 -1.04 -8.02
N THR A 208 0.79 -1.28 -9.26
CA THR A 208 -0.06 -1.36 -10.45
C THR A 208 -0.11 -2.78 -10.97
N THR A 209 -1.17 -3.13 -11.70
CA THR A 209 -1.39 -4.51 -12.13
C THR A 209 -1.81 -4.58 -13.60
N PHE A 210 -1.41 -5.65 -14.28
CA PHE A 210 -1.59 -5.82 -15.71
C PHE A 210 -1.95 -7.28 -16.02
N GLU A 211 -2.71 -7.50 -17.10
CA GLU A 211 -3.11 -8.82 -17.55
C GLU A 211 -1.89 -9.71 -17.88
N ASN A 212 -0.82 -9.11 -18.45
CA ASN A 212 0.44 -9.77 -18.77
C ASN A 212 1.53 -8.73 -19.08
N LYS A 213 2.74 -9.19 -19.46
CA LYS A 213 3.87 -8.31 -19.79
C LYS A 213 3.59 -7.39 -20.99
N ALA A 214 2.95 -7.90 -22.05
CA ALA A 214 2.67 -7.10 -23.23
C ALA A 214 1.65 -5.99 -22.93
N ASP A 215 0.65 -6.29 -22.13
CA ASP A 215 -0.32 -5.32 -21.61
C ASP A 215 0.36 -4.23 -20.78
N ARG A 216 1.26 -4.62 -19.88
CA ARG A 216 2.09 -3.68 -19.12
C ARG A 216 2.90 -2.73 -20.02
N GLU A 217 3.58 -3.27 -21.03
CA GLU A 217 4.39 -2.48 -21.96
C GLU A 217 3.53 -1.48 -22.75
N ALA A 218 2.36 -1.90 -23.20
CA ALA A 218 1.40 -1.03 -23.88
C ALA A 218 0.93 0.13 -23.00
N HIS A 219 0.61 -0.15 -21.71
CA HIS A 219 0.19 0.87 -20.75
C HIS A 219 1.30 1.88 -20.47
N TRP A 220 2.55 1.44 -20.23
CA TRP A 220 3.66 2.35 -19.99
C TRP A 220 4.03 3.16 -21.23
N LYS A 221 3.89 2.60 -22.43
CA LYS A 221 4.05 3.34 -23.69
C LYS A 221 3.00 4.45 -23.79
N ALA A 222 1.71 4.10 -23.58
CA ALA A 222 0.62 5.09 -23.60
C ALA A 222 0.83 6.19 -22.54
N PHE A 223 1.32 5.85 -21.35
CA PHE A 223 1.65 6.82 -20.31
C PHE A 223 2.75 7.80 -20.76
N GLY A 224 3.85 7.29 -21.33
CA GLY A 224 4.94 8.13 -21.80
C GLY A 224 4.56 9.05 -22.98
N GLU A 225 3.60 8.62 -23.80
CA GLU A 225 3.10 9.38 -24.97
C GLU A 225 1.98 10.38 -24.59
N ASP A 226 1.38 10.26 -23.41
CA ASP A 226 0.24 11.08 -22.97
C ASP A 226 0.59 12.57 -22.87
N ALA A 227 -0.24 13.40 -23.46
CA ALA A 227 -0.02 14.86 -23.49
C ALA A 227 -0.05 15.49 -22.09
N TYR A 228 -0.90 14.96 -21.20
CA TYR A 228 -0.96 15.45 -19.81
C TYR A 228 0.33 15.08 -19.03
N TRP A 229 0.82 13.86 -19.19
CA TRP A 229 2.09 13.45 -18.59
C TRP A 229 3.25 14.34 -19.06
N LYS A 230 3.36 14.56 -20.36
CA LYS A 230 4.41 15.44 -20.92
C LYS A 230 4.35 16.85 -20.33
N LYS A 231 3.14 17.40 -20.17
CA LYS A 231 2.94 18.69 -19.50
C LYS A 231 3.32 18.65 -18.03
N LEU A 232 2.77 17.69 -17.26
CA LEU A 232 2.97 17.56 -15.83
C LEU A 232 4.46 17.34 -15.49
N SER A 233 5.11 16.42 -16.19
CA SER A 233 6.54 16.09 -15.97
C SER A 233 7.49 17.20 -16.37
N ALA A 234 7.06 18.16 -17.21
CA ALA A 234 7.86 19.32 -17.61
C ALA A 234 7.67 20.54 -16.68
N MET A 235 6.72 20.50 -15.74
CA MET A 235 6.49 21.61 -14.80
C MET A 235 7.71 21.86 -13.91
N PRO A 236 8.23 23.11 -13.83
CA PRO A 236 9.42 23.41 -13.02
C PRO A 236 9.32 23.00 -11.56
N GLU A 237 8.11 23.11 -10.98
CA GLU A 237 7.83 22.74 -9.59
C GLU A 237 7.99 21.25 -9.29
N TYR A 238 7.92 20.38 -10.31
CA TYR A 238 8.00 18.92 -10.15
C TYR A 238 9.35 18.33 -10.63
N GLN A 239 10.34 19.20 -10.92
CA GLN A 239 11.66 18.74 -11.31
C GLN A 239 12.50 18.28 -10.13
N ASN A 240 13.38 17.30 -10.38
CA ASN A 240 14.38 16.83 -9.41
C ASN A 240 13.80 16.31 -8.07
N ASN A 241 12.57 15.81 -8.07
CA ASN A 241 11.86 15.36 -6.87
C ASN A 241 11.99 13.83 -6.62
N MET A 242 12.79 13.12 -7.41
CA MET A 242 13.07 11.70 -7.27
C MET A 242 14.58 11.45 -7.39
N LEU A 243 15.15 10.73 -6.42
CA LEU A 243 16.57 10.35 -6.40
C LEU A 243 16.77 8.96 -7.03
N ARG A 244 15.94 7.99 -6.66
CA ARG A 244 15.99 6.60 -7.12
C ARG A 244 14.61 6.05 -7.39
N ASN A 245 14.56 5.14 -8.34
CA ASN A 245 13.38 4.36 -8.69
C ASN A 245 13.75 2.88 -8.64
N ASP A 246 13.09 2.12 -7.79
CA ASP A 246 13.15 0.65 -7.76
C ASP A 246 11.83 0.10 -8.31
N THR A 247 11.91 -0.72 -9.36
CA THR A 247 10.74 -1.33 -10.00
C THR A 247 10.88 -2.84 -9.93
N ARG A 248 9.89 -3.50 -9.34
CA ARG A 248 9.85 -4.96 -9.19
C ARG A 248 8.61 -5.53 -9.84
N LEU A 249 8.80 -6.46 -10.75
CA LEU A 249 7.73 -7.23 -11.36
C LEU A 249 7.53 -8.49 -10.51
N LEU A 250 6.34 -8.58 -9.91
CA LEU A 250 5.99 -9.62 -8.98
C LEU A 250 4.98 -10.57 -9.60
N THR A 251 4.97 -11.81 -9.14
CA THR A 251 3.90 -12.78 -9.33
C THR A 251 3.09 -12.92 -8.06
N VAL A 252 1.79 -13.17 -8.18
CA VAL A 252 0.92 -13.39 -7.01
C VAL A 252 1.02 -14.83 -6.54
N ALA A 253 1.00 -15.07 -5.24
CA ALA A 253 0.91 -16.41 -4.67
C ALA A 253 -0.51 -16.99 -4.85
N ASP A 254 -0.65 -18.31 -5.03
CA ASP A 254 -1.92 -19.00 -5.23
C ASP A 254 -2.89 -18.92 -4.04
N TYR A 255 -2.36 -18.62 -2.86
CA TYR A 255 -3.11 -18.43 -1.61
C TYR A 255 -3.31 -16.95 -1.25
N SER A 256 -2.90 -16.02 -2.09
CA SER A 256 -3.18 -14.59 -1.94
C SER A 256 -4.68 -14.31 -2.11
N ASP A 257 -5.19 -13.28 -1.42
CA ASP A 257 -6.57 -12.80 -1.62
C ASP A 257 -6.75 -11.91 -2.88
N PHE A 258 -5.68 -11.71 -3.66
CA PHE A 258 -5.64 -10.80 -4.82
C PHE A 258 -5.72 -11.52 -6.15
#